data_e14dd75b7f7c30cdf018a155ba999840
#
_entry.id   e14dd75b7f7c30cdf018a155ba999840
#
_cell.length_a   1.000
_cell.length_b   1.000
_cell.length_c   1.000
_cell.angle_alpha   90.00
_cell.angle_beta   90.00
_cell.angle_gamma   90.00
#
_symmetry.space_group_name_H-M   'P 1'
#
loop_
_entity.id
_entity.type
_entity.pdbx_description
1 polymer ?
#
loop_
_entity_poly.entity_id
_entity_poly.type
_entity_poly.pdbx_seq_one_letter_code
_entity_poly.pdbx_strand_id
1 'polypeptide(L)'
;MCGVIFFTIKKQHRNWYTVEMHGTEGSITMSTEDIQNSCQPLLWGDKRYHTWNYHLRSMFQHKVFKVPLDGGFSCPNRDGNVAVGGCTFCSARGSGDFAGDRRMTLEKQFHDVKDRMHEKWPTAKYLGFFQAFSNTYAPVEELRDMYETILRQDDVVGLAIATRPDCLEDDVVEYLAELNERTYLWVELGLQTVHERTQLLINRAHDYQCYLDGLEKLRKHNIRVCSHIIYGLPGETAEDMMETAQAVAHLDVQGIKIHLLHLLKKTPMVKQYNAGLLEFLTQEEYTKLVVDTLEILPPEMIVHRITGDGPPDILIGPMWSRKKWEVLNGIEAEMKRRNTWQGKFFDPNWVPPLDLGK
;
A
#
# COMPACT_ATOMS: atom_id res chain seq x y z
N MET A 1 -31.43 -21.45 -0.78
CA MET A 1 -30.41 -21.96 -1.73
C MET A 1 -30.38 -20.97 -2.89
N CYS A 2 -29.44 -20.03 -2.91
CA CYS A 2 -29.22 -19.15 -4.07
C CYS A 2 -28.39 -19.95 -5.07
N GLY A 3 -29.01 -20.31 -6.19
CA GLY A 3 -28.32 -20.95 -7.30
C GLY A 3 -27.31 -19.97 -7.91
N VAL A 4 -26.07 -20.37 -8.01
CA VAL A 4 -25.04 -19.65 -8.77
C VAL A 4 -25.35 -19.83 -10.25
N ILE A 5 -25.76 -18.76 -10.92
CA ILE A 5 -26.00 -18.76 -12.37
C ILE A 5 -24.64 -18.47 -13.02
N PHE A 6 -24.14 -19.41 -13.81
CA PHE A 6 -22.94 -19.24 -14.61
C PHE A 6 -23.28 -18.55 -15.93
N PHE A 7 -22.47 -17.55 -16.30
CA PHE A 7 -22.60 -16.88 -17.59
C PHE A 7 -21.36 -17.15 -18.43
N THR A 8 -21.55 -17.37 -19.73
CA THR A 8 -20.48 -17.40 -20.71
C THR A 8 -20.61 -16.18 -21.61
N ILE A 9 -19.58 -15.35 -21.68
CA ILE A 9 -19.56 -14.15 -22.51
C ILE A 9 -18.72 -14.45 -23.75
N LYS A 10 -19.34 -14.36 -24.95
CA LYS A 10 -18.64 -14.52 -26.23
C LYS A 10 -18.62 -13.20 -26.98
N LYS A 11 -17.45 -12.74 -27.37
CA LYS A 11 -17.28 -11.51 -28.17
C LYS A 11 -17.67 -11.81 -29.63
N GLN A 12 -18.61 -11.05 -30.18
CA GLN A 12 -19.05 -11.20 -31.58
C GLN A 12 -18.49 -10.13 -32.51
N HIS A 13 -18.32 -8.87 -32.02
CA HIS A 13 -17.76 -7.74 -32.75
C HIS A 13 -17.14 -6.72 -31.80
N ARG A 14 -16.44 -5.70 -32.31
CA ARG A 14 -15.72 -4.71 -31.50
C ARG A 14 -16.53 -4.09 -30.33
N ASN A 15 -17.87 -4.05 -30.43
CA ASN A 15 -18.74 -3.41 -29.45
C ASN A 15 -19.94 -4.28 -29.00
N TRP A 16 -19.95 -5.59 -29.29
CA TRP A 16 -21.09 -6.47 -28.95
C TRP A 16 -20.61 -7.79 -28.35
N TYR A 17 -21.29 -8.23 -27.31
CA TYR A 17 -21.08 -9.51 -26.63
C TYR A 17 -22.36 -10.25 -26.50
N THR A 18 -22.34 -11.59 -26.66
CA THR A 18 -23.44 -12.47 -26.34
C THR A 18 -23.22 -13.08 -24.98
N VAL A 19 -24.20 -12.95 -24.09
CA VAL A 19 -24.21 -13.57 -22.76
C VAL A 19 -25.12 -14.79 -22.83
N GLU A 20 -24.53 -15.98 -22.69
CA GLU A 20 -25.27 -17.25 -22.61
C GLU A 20 -25.50 -17.61 -21.14
N MET A 21 -26.73 -17.77 -20.72
CA MET A 21 -27.09 -18.22 -19.37
C MET A 21 -27.16 -19.76 -19.37
N HIS A 22 -26.34 -20.39 -18.53
CA HIS A 22 -26.38 -21.85 -18.37
C HIS A 22 -27.64 -22.25 -17.57
N GLY A 23 -28.56 -22.95 -18.21
CA GLY A 23 -29.78 -23.46 -17.59
C GLY A 23 -31.11 -22.91 -18.13
N THR A 24 -31.07 -21.99 -19.10
CA THR A 24 -32.28 -21.50 -19.80
C THR A 24 -32.01 -21.36 -21.29
N GLU A 25 -33.02 -21.68 -22.12
CA GLU A 25 -32.94 -21.41 -23.57
C GLU A 25 -33.13 -19.91 -23.81
N GLY A 26 -32.02 -19.16 -23.83
CA GLY A 26 -32.03 -17.74 -24.16
C GLY A 26 -30.64 -17.16 -24.24
N SER A 27 -30.32 -16.49 -25.34
CA SER A 27 -29.14 -15.63 -25.48
C SER A 27 -29.59 -14.17 -25.55
N ILE A 28 -28.98 -13.31 -24.76
CA ILE A 28 -29.21 -11.85 -24.81
C ILE A 28 -28.00 -11.21 -25.44
N THR A 29 -28.20 -10.44 -26.50
CA THR A 29 -27.15 -9.63 -27.10
C THR A 29 -27.18 -8.24 -26.45
N MET A 30 -26.10 -7.85 -25.78
CA MET A 30 -25.97 -6.55 -25.12
C MET A 30 -24.79 -5.76 -25.71
N SER A 31 -24.93 -4.46 -25.80
CA SER A 31 -23.79 -3.60 -26.13
C SER A 31 -22.78 -3.55 -24.97
N THR A 32 -21.55 -3.17 -25.26
CA THR A 32 -20.53 -2.94 -24.22
C THR A 32 -21.00 -1.90 -23.19
N GLU A 33 -21.74 -0.88 -23.62
CA GLU A 33 -22.34 0.15 -22.74
C GLU A 33 -23.45 -0.42 -21.87
N ASP A 34 -24.29 -1.30 -22.39
CA ASP A 34 -25.38 -1.92 -21.62
C ASP A 34 -24.85 -2.90 -20.57
N ILE A 35 -23.80 -3.66 -20.88
CA ILE A 35 -23.11 -4.55 -19.92
C ILE A 35 -22.43 -3.72 -18.81
N GLN A 36 -21.76 -2.61 -19.18
CA GLN A 36 -21.14 -1.71 -18.23
C GLN A 36 -22.15 -0.99 -17.33
N ASN A 37 -23.35 -0.69 -17.83
CA ASN A 37 -24.39 0.00 -17.08
C ASN A 37 -25.31 -0.95 -16.26
N SER A 38 -25.34 -2.24 -16.58
CA SER A 38 -26.18 -3.23 -15.88
C SER A 38 -25.53 -3.83 -14.62
N CYS A 39 -24.21 -3.72 -14.45
CA CYS A 39 -23.52 -4.18 -13.25
C CYS A 39 -23.65 -3.17 -12.11
N GLN A 40 -24.29 -3.58 -11.02
CA GLN A 40 -24.24 -2.79 -9.78
C GLN A 40 -22.81 -2.77 -9.26
N PRO A 41 -22.34 -1.60 -8.77
CA PRO A 41 -20.98 -1.48 -8.23
C PRO A 41 -20.79 -2.37 -7.01
N LEU A 42 -19.67 -3.08 -6.96
CA LEU A 42 -19.24 -3.77 -5.75
C LEU A 42 -18.90 -2.74 -4.68
N LEU A 43 -19.41 -2.94 -3.46
CA LEU A 43 -19.25 -1.99 -2.35
C LEU A 43 -18.67 -2.66 -1.11
N TRP A 44 -17.79 -1.96 -0.42
CA TRP A 44 -17.29 -2.28 0.92
C TRP A 44 -17.81 -1.24 1.92
N GLY A 45 -19.00 -1.49 2.45
CA GLY A 45 -19.79 -0.49 3.18
C GLY A 45 -20.31 0.58 2.21
N ASP A 46 -19.89 1.83 2.40
CA ASP A 46 -20.23 2.97 1.54
C ASP A 46 -19.17 3.27 0.45
N LYS A 47 -18.09 2.49 0.40
CA LYS A 47 -16.94 2.70 -0.49
C LYS A 47 -16.94 1.76 -1.69
N ARG A 48 -16.40 2.25 -2.80
CA ARG A 48 -16.25 1.50 -4.06
C ARG A 48 -14.90 0.75 -4.13
N TYR A 49 -14.18 0.66 -3.03
CA TYR A 49 -12.92 -0.10 -2.90
C TYR A 49 -12.77 -0.65 -1.49
N HIS A 50 -12.02 -1.75 -1.35
CA HIS A 50 -11.80 -2.47 -0.10
C HIS A 50 -10.89 -1.72 0.85
N THR A 51 -11.45 -0.81 1.62
CA THR A 51 -10.68 0.04 2.52
C THR A 51 -10.14 -0.72 3.72
N TRP A 52 -8.96 -0.35 4.19
CA TRP A 52 -8.38 -0.82 5.45
C TRP A 52 -9.34 -0.69 6.64
N ASN A 53 -10.07 0.43 6.72
CA ASN A 53 -11.02 0.65 7.80
C ASN A 53 -12.21 -0.31 7.75
N TYR A 54 -12.73 -0.61 6.56
CA TYR A 54 -13.81 -1.59 6.40
C TYR A 54 -13.32 -2.99 6.82
N HIS A 55 -12.15 -3.40 6.32
CA HIS A 55 -11.54 -4.68 6.67
C HIS A 55 -11.36 -4.85 8.18
N LEU A 56 -10.73 -3.88 8.86
CA LEU A 56 -10.52 -3.96 10.30
C LEU A 56 -11.81 -3.97 11.11
N ARG A 57 -12.81 -3.17 10.72
CA ARG A 57 -14.12 -3.18 11.39
C ARG A 57 -14.84 -4.51 11.19
N SER A 58 -14.76 -5.11 10.02
CA SER A 58 -15.36 -6.43 9.76
C SER A 58 -14.69 -7.53 10.58
N MET A 59 -13.38 -7.45 10.78
CA MET A 59 -12.62 -8.44 11.53
C MET A 59 -12.75 -8.28 13.06
N PHE A 60 -12.58 -7.07 13.58
CA PHE A 60 -12.50 -6.83 15.01
C PHE A 60 -13.79 -6.30 15.64
N GLN A 61 -14.80 -5.96 14.84
CA GLN A 61 -16.07 -5.35 15.26
C GLN A 61 -15.89 -4.02 16.02
N HIS A 62 -14.68 -3.45 16.00
CA HIS A 62 -14.29 -2.21 16.66
C HIS A 62 -13.55 -1.28 15.69
N LYS A 63 -13.46 -0.02 16.07
CA LYS A 63 -12.51 0.89 15.43
C LYS A 63 -11.09 0.49 15.82
N VAL A 64 -10.21 0.31 14.83
CA VAL A 64 -8.80 0.00 15.06
C VAL A 64 -7.94 1.16 14.54
N PHE A 65 -7.01 1.63 15.38
CA PHE A 65 -6.05 2.67 15.01
C PHE A 65 -4.65 2.08 14.90
N LYS A 66 -3.92 2.47 13.85
CA LYS A 66 -2.47 2.27 13.81
C LYS A 66 -1.80 3.31 14.70
N VAL A 67 -0.98 2.86 15.64
CA VAL A 67 -0.15 3.71 16.50
C VAL A 67 1.25 3.75 15.91
N PRO A 68 1.67 4.86 15.28
CA PRO A 68 2.97 4.94 14.64
C PRO A 68 4.09 5.08 15.67
N LEU A 69 5.03 4.15 15.62
CA LEU A 69 6.14 3.98 16.56
C LEU A 69 7.49 4.17 15.84
N ASP A 70 8.45 4.78 16.51
CA ASP A 70 9.86 4.82 16.13
C ASP A 70 10.67 3.94 17.08
N GLY A 71 11.05 2.74 16.63
CA GLY A 71 11.84 1.77 17.40
C GLY A 71 13.33 2.09 17.44
N GLY A 72 13.78 3.22 16.90
CA GLY A 72 15.21 3.58 16.89
C GLY A 72 16.04 2.88 15.82
N PHE A 73 15.42 2.16 14.91
CA PHE A 73 16.08 1.41 13.83
C PHE A 73 16.92 2.30 12.90
N SER A 74 17.81 1.65 12.14
CA SER A 74 18.55 2.21 11.01
C SER A 74 18.02 1.66 9.68
N CYS A 75 18.78 1.91 8.61
CA CYS A 75 18.50 1.40 7.27
C CYS A 75 19.83 1.06 6.58
N PRO A 76 20.01 -0.15 6.03
CA PRO A 76 21.26 -0.58 5.41
C PRO A 76 21.62 0.26 4.17
N ASN A 77 20.66 0.97 3.59
CA ASN A 77 20.89 1.96 2.55
C ASN A 77 21.44 3.32 3.09
N ARG A 78 21.60 3.47 4.39
CA ARG A 78 22.11 4.70 5.02
C ARG A 78 23.41 4.51 5.79
N ASP A 79 23.54 3.38 6.48
CA ASP A 79 24.67 3.12 7.37
C ASP A 79 25.90 2.52 6.66
N GLY A 80 25.77 2.21 5.36
CA GLY A 80 26.87 1.74 4.55
C GLY A 80 26.91 0.21 4.36
N ASN A 81 25.99 -0.54 4.94
CA ASN A 81 25.98 -2.00 4.75
C ASN A 81 25.58 -2.41 3.33
N VAL A 82 24.62 -1.71 2.74
CA VAL A 82 24.20 -1.94 1.34
C VAL A 82 24.60 -0.76 0.48
N ALA A 83 24.26 0.46 0.92
CA ALA A 83 24.64 1.71 0.26
C ALA A 83 24.67 2.86 1.27
N VAL A 84 24.97 4.07 0.80
CA VAL A 84 25.08 5.26 1.64
C VAL A 84 24.03 6.31 1.25
N GLY A 85 23.65 7.15 2.21
CA GLY A 85 22.81 8.33 1.99
C GLY A 85 21.30 8.06 1.99
N GLY A 86 20.86 6.82 1.80
CA GLY A 86 19.45 6.44 1.74
C GLY A 86 18.76 6.82 0.43
N CYS A 87 17.48 6.46 0.30
CA CYS A 87 16.66 6.86 -0.84
C CYS A 87 16.59 8.40 -0.94
N THR A 88 16.65 8.93 -2.17
CA THR A 88 16.76 10.39 -2.40
C THR A 88 15.55 11.18 -1.89
N PHE A 89 14.39 10.57 -1.77
CA PHE A 89 13.16 11.17 -1.24
C PHE A 89 13.02 11.08 0.28
N CYS A 90 13.82 10.23 0.93
CA CYS A 90 13.61 9.86 2.32
C CYS A 90 14.16 10.96 3.27
N SER A 91 13.32 11.45 4.17
CA SER A 91 13.71 12.45 5.18
C SER A 91 14.77 11.92 6.15
N ALA A 92 15.35 12.80 6.94
CA ALA A 92 16.28 12.40 8.01
C ALA A 92 15.64 11.46 9.04
N ARG A 93 14.31 11.42 9.12
CA ARG A 93 13.53 10.53 10.02
C ARG A 93 13.16 9.19 9.38
N GLY A 94 13.73 8.84 8.23
CA GLY A 94 13.51 7.54 7.61
C GLY A 94 12.06 7.22 7.26
N SER A 95 11.31 8.18 6.69
CA SER A 95 9.86 8.11 6.45
C SER A 95 9.00 7.99 7.73
N GLY A 96 9.60 8.22 8.90
CA GLY A 96 8.96 8.25 10.21
C GLY A 96 8.57 9.66 10.68
N ASP A 97 8.30 10.61 9.76
CA ASP A 97 8.00 12.00 10.11
C ASP A 97 6.76 12.15 11.02
N PHE A 98 5.87 11.17 10.98
CA PHE A 98 4.67 11.08 11.84
C PHE A 98 4.77 9.98 12.91
N ALA A 99 5.91 9.30 13.03
CA ALA A 99 6.15 8.33 14.09
C ALA A 99 6.38 9.02 15.44
N GLY A 100 6.37 8.24 16.50
CA GLY A 100 6.68 8.71 17.84
C GLY A 100 8.07 9.34 17.97
N ASP A 101 8.35 9.95 19.09
CA ASP A 101 9.68 10.51 19.37
C ASP A 101 10.60 9.37 19.86
N ARG A 102 11.63 9.02 19.07
CA ARG A 102 12.60 7.95 19.40
C ARG A 102 13.37 8.15 20.72
N ARG A 103 13.31 9.34 21.30
CA ARG A 103 13.88 9.61 22.64
C ARG A 103 12.98 9.11 23.77
N MET A 104 11.74 8.77 23.46
CA MET A 104 10.77 8.19 24.40
C MET A 104 10.78 6.67 24.29
N THR A 105 10.40 5.97 25.38
CA THR A 105 10.18 4.53 25.32
C THR A 105 9.00 4.19 24.40
N LEU A 106 8.96 2.97 23.89
CA LEU A 106 7.87 2.52 23.00
C LEU A 106 6.50 2.58 23.69
N GLU A 107 6.45 2.23 24.98
CA GLU A 107 5.23 2.34 25.78
C GLU A 107 4.74 3.79 25.84
N LYS A 108 5.66 4.74 26.09
CA LYS A 108 5.30 6.16 26.16
C LYS A 108 4.78 6.66 24.81
N GLN A 109 5.46 6.31 23.71
CA GLN A 109 4.99 6.64 22.37
C GLN A 109 3.58 6.07 22.11
N PHE A 110 3.35 4.82 22.54
CA PHE A 110 2.06 4.14 22.37
C PHE A 110 0.96 4.85 23.18
N HIS A 111 1.19 5.11 24.45
CA HIS A 111 0.21 5.75 25.33
C HIS A 111 -0.13 7.18 24.90
N ASP A 112 0.83 7.97 24.45
CA ASP A 112 0.59 9.32 23.95
C ASP A 112 -0.40 9.37 22.75
N VAL A 113 -0.43 8.32 21.94
CA VAL A 113 -1.42 8.19 20.86
C VAL A 113 -2.72 7.57 21.37
N LYS A 114 -2.64 6.49 22.16
CA LYS A 114 -3.80 5.79 22.73
C LYS A 114 -4.70 6.75 23.49
N ASP A 115 -4.15 7.54 24.42
CA ASP A 115 -4.92 8.43 25.28
C ASP A 115 -5.72 9.45 24.47
N ARG A 116 -5.10 10.09 23.47
CA ARG A 116 -5.77 11.02 22.55
C ARG A 116 -6.89 10.37 21.72
N MET A 117 -6.73 9.10 21.33
CA MET A 117 -7.74 8.39 20.55
C MET A 117 -8.85 7.86 21.45
N HIS A 118 -8.52 7.44 22.67
CA HIS A 118 -9.45 6.86 23.63
C HIS A 118 -10.53 7.87 24.09
N GLU A 119 -10.18 9.14 24.21
CA GLU A 119 -11.16 10.20 24.55
C GLU A 119 -12.35 10.21 23.58
N LYS A 120 -12.08 10.02 22.28
CA LYS A 120 -13.10 10.02 21.22
C LYS A 120 -13.69 8.63 20.96
N TRP A 121 -12.91 7.58 21.20
CA TRP A 121 -13.22 6.20 20.84
C TRP A 121 -12.88 5.24 21.98
N PRO A 122 -13.69 5.22 23.08
CA PRO A 122 -13.36 4.44 24.30
C PRO A 122 -13.24 2.93 24.10
N THR A 123 -13.86 2.37 23.04
CA THR A 123 -13.83 0.95 22.72
C THR A 123 -12.87 0.62 21.58
N ALA A 124 -11.99 1.57 21.21
CA ALA A 124 -11.04 1.34 20.12
C ALA A 124 -10.02 0.25 20.47
N LYS A 125 -9.57 -0.44 19.43
CA LYS A 125 -8.41 -1.34 19.46
C LYS A 125 -7.23 -0.70 18.75
N TYR A 126 -6.04 -1.22 18.97
CA TYR A 126 -4.80 -0.63 18.47
C TYR A 126 -3.95 -1.64 17.75
N LEU A 127 -3.28 -1.18 16.71
CA LEU A 127 -2.26 -1.92 15.99
C LEU A 127 -0.93 -1.17 16.14
N GLY A 128 0.06 -1.78 16.76
CA GLY A 128 1.39 -1.19 16.83
C GLY A 128 1.98 -1.08 15.42
N PHE A 129 2.41 0.11 15.01
CA PHE A 129 2.94 0.32 13.66
C PHE A 129 4.37 0.85 13.72
N PHE A 130 5.32 -0.05 13.52
CA PHE A 130 6.73 0.28 13.37
C PHE A 130 6.98 0.83 11.98
N GLN A 131 7.22 2.14 11.87
CA GLN A 131 7.20 2.86 10.60
C GLN A 131 8.55 3.41 10.17
N ALA A 132 9.35 3.94 11.12
CA ALA A 132 10.58 4.66 10.81
C ALA A 132 11.70 3.70 10.36
N PHE A 133 12.36 3.98 9.23
CA PHE A 133 13.47 3.20 8.69
C PHE A 133 13.09 1.75 8.29
N SER A 134 13.96 0.76 8.60
CA SER A 134 13.75 -0.67 8.30
C SER A 134 13.58 -1.42 9.60
N ASN A 135 12.33 -1.76 9.94
CA ASN A 135 12.00 -2.20 11.29
C ASN A 135 12.20 -3.71 11.54
N THR A 136 12.87 -4.40 10.63
CA THR A 136 13.39 -5.76 10.80
C THR A 136 14.93 -5.79 10.74
N TYR A 137 15.57 -4.62 10.66
CA TYR A 137 17.01 -4.48 10.54
C TYR A 137 17.65 -4.34 11.92
N ALA A 138 17.62 -5.42 12.69
CA ALA A 138 18.25 -5.58 14.00
C ALA A 138 18.34 -7.08 14.35
N PRO A 139 19.15 -7.47 15.34
CA PRO A 139 19.13 -8.84 15.87
C PRO A 139 17.75 -9.25 16.36
N VAL A 140 17.37 -10.51 16.17
CA VAL A 140 16.02 -11.04 16.52
C VAL A 140 15.64 -10.77 17.97
N GLU A 141 16.58 -10.86 18.91
CA GLU A 141 16.33 -10.62 20.33
C GLU A 141 15.89 -9.17 20.60
N GLU A 142 16.51 -8.19 19.92
CA GLU A 142 16.10 -6.80 20.01
C GLU A 142 14.70 -6.59 19.39
N LEU A 143 14.42 -7.22 18.25
CA LEU A 143 13.10 -7.19 17.63
C LEU A 143 12.04 -7.78 18.54
N ARG A 144 12.35 -8.91 19.18
CA ARG A 144 11.48 -9.59 20.14
C ARG A 144 11.14 -8.67 21.29
N ASP A 145 12.11 -8.07 21.92
CA ASP A 145 11.89 -7.17 23.05
C ASP A 145 10.98 -5.99 22.69
N MET A 146 11.22 -5.38 21.53
CA MET A 146 10.45 -4.23 21.05
C MET A 146 9.01 -4.61 20.68
N TYR A 147 8.82 -5.68 19.93
CA TYR A 147 7.49 -6.08 19.47
C TYR A 147 6.64 -6.60 20.62
N GLU A 148 7.21 -7.41 21.52
CA GLU A 148 6.54 -7.90 22.73
C GLU A 148 6.14 -6.77 23.68
N THR A 149 6.95 -5.73 23.79
CA THR A 149 6.64 -4.54 24.58
C THR A 149 5.33 -3.89 24.13
N ILE A 150 5.09 -3.84 22.84
CA ILE A 150 3.85 -3.28 22.28
C ILE A 150 2.70 -4.28 22.35
N LEU A 151 2.95 -5.57 22.08
CA LEU A 151 1.91 -6.61 22.14
C LEU A 151 1.34 -6.80 23.54
N ARG A 152 2.11 -6.49 24.59
CA ARG A 152 1.65 -6.55 25.98
C ARG A 152 0.77 -5.37 26.40
N GLN A 153 0.63 -4.33 25.56
CA GLN A 153 -0.20 -3.19 25.88
C GLN A 153 -1.70 -3.52 25.73
N ASP A 154 -2.52 -2.98 26.61
CA ASP A 154 -3.97 -3.19 26.59
C ASP A 154 -4.59 -2.74 25.26
N ASP A 155 -5.54 -3.54 24.76
CA ASP A 155 -6.29 -3.31 23.54
C ASP A 155 -5.46 -3.39 22.24
N VAL A 156 -4.22 -3.86 22.28
CA VAL A 156 -3.44 -4.15 21.10
C VAL A 156 -3.89 -5.47 20.48
N VAL A 157 -4.24 -5.42 19.20
CA VAL A 157 -4.71 -6.59 18.42
C VAL A 157 -3.65 -7.16 17.51
N GLY A 158 -2.50 -6.48 17.36
CA GLY A 158 -1.41 -6.96 16.52
C GLY A 158 -0.41 -5.88 16.12
N LEU A 159 0.38 -6.20 15.12
CA LEU A 159 1.46 -5.34 14.62
C LEU A 159 1.38 -5.11 13.11
N ALA A 160 1.85 -3.95 12.67
CA ALA A 160 2.24 -3.68 11.30
C ALA A 160 3.71 -3.22 11.29
N ILE A 161 4.54 -3.86 10.50
CA ILE A 161 6.00 -3.68 10.51
C ILE A 161 6.44 -3.24 9.11
N ALA A 162 6.86 -1.98 8.96
CA ALA A 162 7.36 -1.47 7.70
C ALA A 162 8.85 -1.78 7.56
N THR A 163 9.21 -2.40 6.44
CA THR A 163 10.61 -2.79 6.21
C THR A 163 10.99 -2.83 4.73
N ARG A 164 12.25 -3.10 4.48
CA ARG A 164 12.84 -3.35 3.16
C ARG A 164 12.89 -4.85 2.90
N PRO A 165 12.82 -5.29 1.63
CA PRO A 165 12.90 -6.71 1.29
C PRO A 165 14.28 -7.34 1.61
N ASP A 166 15.35 -6.56 1.54
CA ASP A 166 16.72 -6.96 1.88
C ASP A 166 17.03 -6.94 3.39
N CYS A 167 16.03 -6.73 4.24
CA CYS A 167 16.14 -6.80 5.70
C CYS A 167 15.30 -7.97 6.27
N LEU A 168 15.19 -9.08 5.54
CA LEU A 168 14.43 -10.27 5.90
C LEU A 168 15.40 -11.48 6.00
N GLU A 169 16.27 -11.43 7.01
CA GLU A 169 17.11 -12.56 7.36
C GLU A 169 16.25 -13.75 7.82
N ASP A 170 16.75 -14.97 7.68
CA ASP A 170 15.95 -16.17 7.88
C ASP A 170 15.45 -16.30 9.34
N ASP A 171 16.28 -15.98 10.32
CA ASP A 171 15.91 -15.95 11.75
C ASP A 171 14.86 -14.88 12.08
N VAL A 172 14.92 -13.75 11.40
CA VAL A 172 13.89 -12.69 11.49
C VAL A 172 12.56 -13.19 10.92
N VAL A 173 12.61 -13.86 9.76
CA VAL A 173 11.40 -14.42 9.12
C VAL A 173 10.78 -15.52 9.99
N GLU A 174 11.59 -16.38 10.61
CA GLU A 174 11.13 -17.40 11.56
C GLU A 174 10.41 -16.76 12.76
N TYR A 175 10.97 -15.70 13.33
CA TYR A 175 10.31 -14.96 14.41
C TYR A 175 9.01 -14.27 13.95
N LEU A 176 8.99 -13.68 12.77
CA LEU A 176 7.76 -13.11 12.21
C LEU A 176 6.69 -14.20 11.97
N ALA A 177 7.09 -15.41 11.59
CA ALA A 177 6.18 -16.56 11.48
C ALA A 177 5.58 -16.94 12.85
N GLU A 178 6.39 -17.03 13.90
CA GLU A 178 5.92 -17.22 15.27
C GLU A 178 4.90 -16.15 15.68
N LEU A 179 5.18 -14.88 15.38
CA LEU A 179 4.27 -13.77 15.64
C LEU A 179 2.95 -13.91 14.87
N ASN A 180 3.01 -14.32 13.61
CA ASN A 180 1.83 -14.45 12.75
C ASN A 180 0.84 -15.51 13.22
N GLU A 181 1.32 -16.56 13.94
CA GLU A 181 0.47 -17.60 14.51
C GLU A 181 -0.36 -17.12 15.70
N ARG A 182 0.12 -16.12 16.45
CA ARG A 182 -0.47 -15.69 17.72
C ARG A 182 -1.01 -14.26 17.74
N THR A 183 -0.76 -13.48 16.69
CA THR A 183 -1.26 -12.09 16.61
C THR A 183 -1.62 -11.69 15.18
N TYR A 184 -2.34 -10.61 15.04
CA TYR A 184 -2.67 -10.04 13.74
C TYR A 184 -1.47 -9.28 13.18
N LEU A 185 -0.69 -9.94 12.33
CA LEU A 185 0.55 -9.41 11.77
C LEU A 185 0.38 -8.95 10.32
N TRP A 186 0.97 -7.80 10.02
CA TRP A 186 1.23 -7.30 8.67
C TRP A 186 2.69 -6.90 8.51
N VAL A 187 3.30 -7.32 7.43
CA VAL A 187 4.58 -6.77 6.98
C VAL A 187 4.30 -5.79 5.82
N GLU A 188 4.69 -4.55 6.01
CA GLU A 188 4.56 -3.49 5.01
C GLU A 188 5.87 -3.39 4.23
N LEU A 189 5.91 -4.02 3.06
CA LEU A 189 7.11 -4.23 2.27
C LEU A 189 7.28 -3.13 1.21
N GLY A 190 8.40 -2.44 1.24
CA GLY A 190 8.68 -1.32 0.34
C GLY A 190 9.17 -1.78 -1.01
N LEU A 191 8.32 -1.72 -2.03
CA LEU A 191 8.67 -1.87 -3.45
C LEU A 191 9.05 -0.52 -4.07
N GLN A 192 8.16 0.43 -4.00
CA GLN A 192 8.14 1.77 -4.56
C GLN A 192 7.80 1.79 -6.05
N THR A 193 8.54 1.09 -6.89
CA THR A 193 8.36 0.89 -8.32
C THR A 193 9.02 -0.43 -8.76
N VAL A 194 8.55 -1.00 -9.85
CA VAL A 194 9.21 -2.17 -10.47
C VAL A 194 10.38 -1.77 -11.38
N HIS A 195 10.47 -0.51 -11.81
CA HIS A 195 11.42 -0.04 -12.82
C HIS A 195 12.82 0.17 -12.24
N GLU A 196 13.78 -0.62 -12.71
CA GLU A 196 15.19 -0.56 -12.26
C GLU A 196 15.81 0.83 -12.49
N ARG A 197 15.54 1.45 -13.64
CA ARG A 197 16.03 2.81 -13.92
C ARG A 197 15.60 3.83 -12.86
N THR A 198 14.36 3.73 -12.39
CA THR A 198 13.83 4.61 -11.34
C THR A 198 14.41 4.25 -9.98
N GLN A 199 14.56 2.96 -9.67
CA GLN A 199 15.19 2.49 -8.43
C GLN A 199 16.62 3.02 -8.30
N LEU A 200 17.39 3.05 -9.40
CA LEU A 200 18.72 3.67 -9.46
C LEU A 200 18.65 5.19 -9.23
N LEU A 201 17.73 5.89 -9.92
CA LEU A 201 17.56 7.35 -9.78
C LEU A 201 17.20 7.77 -8.36
N ILE A 202 16.44 6.97 -7.63
CA ILE A 202 16.04 7.26 -6.25
C ILE A 202 16.98 6.67 -5.20
N ASN A 203 18.10 6.06 -5.63
CA ASN A 203 19.05 5.36 -4.74
C ASN A 203 18.37 4.33 -3.83
N ARG A 204 17.53 3.46 -4.41
CA ARG A 204 16.78 2.45 -3.66
C ARG A 204 17.69 1.36 -3.09
N ALA A 205 18.77 1.03 -3.80
CA ALA A 205 19.80 0.05 -3.45
C ALA A 205 19.27 -1.39 -3.23
N HIS A 206 18.22 -1.75 -3.91
CA HIS A 206 17.77 -3.11 -4.20
C HIS A 206 16.87 -3.05 -5.45
N ASP A 207 16.81 -4.15 -6.17
CA ASP A 207 16.03 -4.30 -7.40
C ASP A 207 14.66 -4.95 -7.15
N TYR A 208 13.92 -5.17 -8.22
CA TYR A 208 12.62 -5.82 -8.16
C TYR A 208 12.72 -7.29 -7.79
N GLN A 209 13.80 -8.00 -8.20
CA GLN A 209 14.00 -9.39 -7.83
C GLN A 209 14.19 -9.56 -6.31
N CYS A 210 14.96 -8.68 -5.69
CA CYS A 210 15.10 -8.66 -4.23
C CYS A 210 13.73 -8.49 -3.51
N TYR A 211 12.83 -7.68 -4.10
CA TYR A 211 11.47 -7.57 -3.57
C TYR A 211 10.70 -8.89 -3.68
N LEU A 212 10.78 -9.58 -4.82
CA LEU A 212 10.12 -10.87 -5.04
C LEU A 212 10.64 -11.94 -4.08
N ASP A 213 11.96 -12.01 -3.88
CA ASP A 213 12.59 -12.96 -2.96
C ASP A 213 12.14 -12.71 -1.50
N GLY A 214 12.10 -11.44 -1.07
CA GLY A 214 11.60 -11.08 0.24
C GLY A 214 10.11 -11.38 0.43
N LEU A 215 9.30 -11.16 -0.60
CA LEU A 215 7.89 -11.51 -0.62
C LEU A 215 7.71 -13.04 -0.48
N GLU A 216 8.45 -13.82 -1.26
CA GLU A 216 8.38 -15.28 -1.21
C GLU A 216 8.71 -15.83 0.18
N LYS A 217 9.77 -15.30 0.83
CA LYS A 217 10.12 -15.68 2.22
C LYS A 217 8.94 -15.48 3.17
N LEU A 218 8.29 -14.32 3.13
CA LEU A 218 7.14 -14.03 3.99
C LEU A 218 5.92 -14.91 3.67
N ARG A 219 5.64 -15.14 2.37
CA ARG A 219 4.48 -15.91 1.93
C ARG A 219 4.58 -17.40 2.19
N LYS A 220 5.78 -17.96 2.25
CA LYS A 220 6.01 -19.35 2.73
C LYS A 220 5.45 -19.60 4.14
N HIS A 221 5.37 -18.56 4.96
CA HIS A 221 4.81 -18.61 6.31
C HIS A 221 3.41 -17.97 6.42
N ASN A 222 2.73 -17.75 5.28
CA ASN A 222 1.41 -17.12 5.21
C ASN A 222 1.33 -15.73 5.92
N ILE A 223 2.46 -15.04 6.07
CA ILE A 223 2.49 -13.70 6.64
C ILE A 223 1.84 -12.73 5.64
N ARG A 224 0.90 -11.89 6.14
CA ARG A 224 0.23 -10.89 5.30
C ARG A 224 1.19 -9.79 4.90
N VAL A 225 1.22 -9.50 3.61
CA VAL A 225 2.09 -8.46 3.04
C VAL A 225 1.26 -7.33 2.45
N CYS A 226 1.66 -6.10 2.76
CA CYS A 226 1.16 -4.90 2.13
C CYS A 226 2.30 -4.26 1.30
N SER A 227 2.15 -4.22 -0.03
CA SER A 227 3.12 -3.54 -0.91
C SER A 227 2.99 -2.03 -0.82
N HIS A 228 4.12 -1.35 -0.72
CA HIS A 228 4.19 0.11 -0.83
C HIS A 228 4.67 0.51 -2.22
N ILE A 229 3.89 1.31 -2.94
CA ILE A 229 4.25 1.94 -4.21
C ILE A 229 4.17 3.46 -4.09
N ILE A 230 4.94 4.18 -4.91
CA ILE A 230 4.98 5.64 -4.91
C ILE A 230 4.73 6.16 -6.33
N TYR A 231 3.73 7.00 -6.51
CA TYR A 231 3.45 7.68 -7.75
C TYR A 231 4.11 9.05 -7.82
N GLY A 232 4.57 9.42 -9.02
CA GLY A 232 5.29 10.66 -9.28
C GLY A 232 6.79 10.58 -9.01
N LEU A 233 7.39 9.39 -9.07
CA LEU A 233 8.85 9.22 -8.99
C LEU A 233 9.54 9.84 -10.21
N PRO A 234 10.80 10.32 -10.08
CA PRO A 234 11.51 10.95 -11.17
C PRO A 234 11.61 10.05 -12.43
N GLY A 235 11.25 10.58 -13.57
CA GLY A 235 11.37 9.90 -14.87
C GLY A 235 10.29 8.86 -15.16
N GLU A 236 9.29 8.69 -14.29
CA GLU A 236 8.15 7.80 -14.53
C GLU A 236 7.00 8.52 -15.23
N THR A 237 6.46 7.85 -16.24
CA THR A 237 5.20 8.22 -16.91
C THR A 237 4.00 7.62 -16.20
N ALA A 238 2.78 7.97 -16.64
CA ALA A 238 1.57 7.35 -16.13
C ALA A 238 1.54 5.83 -16.42
N GLU A 239 2.06 5.43 -17.58
CA GLU A 239 2.18 4.03 -18.00
C GLU A 239 3.10 3.26 -17.05
N ASP A 240 4.27 3.80 -16.71
CA ASP A 240 5.22 3.20 -15.77
C ASP A 240 4.60 2.96 -14.40
N MET A 241 3.85 3.97 -13.90
CA MET A 241 3.15 3.86 -12.61
C MET A 241 2.05 2.80 -12.65
N MET A 242 1.33 2.69 -13.78
CA MET A 242 0.32 1.64 -13.99
C MET A 242 0.94 0.25 -14.15
N GLU A 243 2.09 0.11 -14.80
CA GLU A 243 2.84 -1.16 -14.85
C GLU A 243 3.23 -1.64 -13.45
N THR A 244 3.69 -0.73 -12.60
CA THR A 244 3.96 -1.05 -11.18
C THR A 244 2.70 -1.53 -10.45
N ALA A 245 1.57 -0.85 -10.65
CA ALA A 245 0.30 -1.25 -10.04
C ALA A 245 -0.19 -2.61 -10.57
N GLN A 246 -0.06 -2.83 -11.87
CA GLN A 246 -0.44 -4.08 -12.53
C GLN A 246 0.41 -5.25 -12.02
N ALA A 247 1.72 -5.05 -11.88
CA ALA A 247 2.60 -6.06 -11.28
C ALA A 247 2.14 -6.43 -9.86
N VAL A 248 1.90 -5.43 -9.01
CA VAL A 248 1.45 -5.67 -7.63
C VAL A 248 0.09 -6.37 -7.58
N ALA A 249 -0.83 -6.06 -8.51
CA ALA A 249 -2.14 -6.70 -8.59
C ALA A 249 -2.07 -8.22 -8.82
N HIS A 250 -0.95 -8.73 -9.36
CA HIS A 250 -0.75 -10.14 -9.68
C HIS A 250 0.26 -10.85 -8.77
N LEU A 251 0.77 -10.15 -7.74
CA LEU A 251 1.58 -10.78 -6.70
C LEU A 251 0.70 -11.33 -5.57
N ASP A 252 1.21 -12.35 -4.86
CA ASP A 252 0.55 -12.86 -3.66
C ASP A 252 0.72 -11.88 -2.47
N VAL A 253 0.13 -10.69 -2.61
CA VAL A 253 0.08 -9.70 -1.54
C VAL A 253 -1.38 -9.42 -1.17
N GLN A 254 -1.63 -9.23 0.11
CA GLN A 254 -2.97 -9.08 0.66
C GLN A 254 -3.39 -7.62 0.78
N GLY A 255 -2.45 -6.70 0.59
CA GLY A 255 -2.74 -5.28 0.68
C GLY A 255 -1.79 -4.40 -0.12
N ILE A 256 -2.23 -3.17 -0.35
CA ILE A 256 -1.47 -2.15 -1.06
C ILE A 256 -1.56 -0.79 -0.35
N LYS A 257 -0.46 -0.04 -0.37
CA LYS A 257 -0.41 1.39 -0.07
C LYS A 257 0.06 2.15 -1.29
N ILE A 258 -0.80 3.00 -1.81
CA ILE A 258 -0.46 3.93 -2.88
C ILE A 258 -0.02 5.25 -2.24
N HIS A 259 1.24 5.60 -2.41
CA HIS A 259 1.80 6.86 -1.95
C HIS A 259 1.93 7.85 -3.09
N LEU A 260 1.71 9.12 -2.78
CA LEU A 260 2.16 10.24 -3.63
C LEU A 260 3.58 10.61 -3.20
N LEU A 261 4.45 10.86 -4.17
CA LEU A 261 5.76 11.42 -3.87
C LEU A 261 5.63 12.78 -3.21
N HIS A 262 6.26 12.95 -2.06
CA HIS A 262 6.41 14.24 -1.39
C HIS A 262 7.88 14.67 -1.45
N LEU A 263 8.13 15.79 -2.10
CA LEU A 263 9.45 16.42 -2.07
C LEU A 263 9.61 17.19 -0.76
N LEU A 264 10.58 16.75 0.04
CA LEU A 264 10.84 17.32 1.36
C LEU A 264 12.16 18.13 1.36
N LYS A 265 12.19 19.23 2.12
CA LYS A 265 13.41 20.02 2.34
C LYS A 265 14.53 19.14 2.87
N LYS A 266 15.77 19.44 2.48
CA LYS A 266 17.00 18.75 2.90
C LYS A 266 17.12 17.30 2.44
N THR A 267 16.23 16.80 1.57
CA THR A 267 16.43 15.51 0.91
C THR A 267 17.32 15.67 -0.33
N PRO A 268 18.08 14.63 -0.72
CA PRO A 268 18.88 14.67 -1.96
C PRO A 268 18.05 14.94 -3.22
N MET A 269 16.76 14.54 -3.23
CA MET A 269 15.83 14.73 -4.34
C MET A 269 15.58 16.20 -4.69
N VAL A 270 15.83 17.15 -3.78
CA VAL A 270 15.75 18.59 -4.07
C VAL A 270 16.71 18.97 -5.20
N LYS A 271 17.87 18.30 -5.32
CA LYS A 271 18.79 18.54 -6.43
C LYS A 271 18.20 18.09 -7.78
N GLN A 272 17.50 16.95 -7.79
CA GLN A 272 16.83 16.44 -8.99
C GLN A 272 15.71 17.39 -9.42
N TYR A 273 14.92 17.88 -8.48
CA TYR A 273 13.87 18.87 -8.74
C TYR A 273 14.44 20.19 -9.31
N ASN A 274 15.49 20.72 -8.70
CA ASN A 274 16.13 21.95 -9.16
C ASN A 274 16.80 21.80 -10.55
N ALA A 275 17.17 20.56 -10.93
CA ALA A 275 17.70 20.24 -12.23
C ALA A 275 16.61 19.96 -13.29
N GLY A 276 15.32 20.07 -12.94
CA GLY A 276 14.20 19.80 -13.83
C GLY A 276 13.96 18.32 -14.13
N LEU A 277 14.48 17.42 -13.30
CA LEU A 277 14.33 15.95 -13.46
C LEU A 277 13.10 15.39 -12.74
N LEU A 278 12.35 16.23 -12.06
CA LEU A 278 11.16 15.87 -11.29
C LEU A 278 10.07 16.92 -11.52
N GLU A 279 8.93 16.48 -12.01
CA GLU A 279 7.70 17.25 -12.07
C GLU A 279 6.64 16.65 -11.15
N PHE A 280 5.83 17.50 -10.52
CA PHE A 280 4.77 17.03 -9.67
C PHE A 280 3.52 16.69 -10.48
N LEU A 281 2.91 15.57 -10.17
CA LEU A 281 1.55 15.29 -10.64
C LEU A 281 0.59 16.38 -10.15
N THR A 282 -0.32 16.78 -10.99
CA THR A 282 -1.50 17.55 -10.58
C THR A 282 -2.43 16.67 -9.74
N GLN A 283 -3.33 17.28 -8.99
CA GLN A 283 -4.35 16.56 -8.24
C GLN A 283 -5.26 15.74 -9.15
N GLU A 284 -5.56 16.24 -10.34
CA GLU A 284 -6.41 15.56 -11.33
C GLU A 284 -5.73 14.31 -11.90
N GLU A 285 -4.47 14.42 -12.33
CA GLU A 285 -3.66 13.28 -12.82
C GLU A 285 -3.53 12.21 -11.75
N TYR A 286 -3.22 12.60 -10.51
CA TYR A 286 -3.13 11.66 -9.39
C TYR A 286 -4.47 10.97 -9.10
N THR A 287 -5.57 11.73 -9.10
CA THR A 287 -6.91 11.18 -8.89
C THR A 287 -7.26 10.15 -9.95
N LYS A 288 -7.00 10.48 -11.22
CA LYS A 288 -7.23 9.58 -12.34
C LYS A 288 -6.41 8.30 -12.18
N LEU A 289 -5.12 8.43 -11.93
CA LEU A 289 -4.18 7.32 -11.80
C LEU A 289 -4.56 6.38 -10.64
N VAL A 290 -4.97 6.93 -9.49
CA VAL A 290 -5.44 6.11 -8.36
C VAL A 290 -6.73 5.36 -8.72
N VAL A 291 -7.66 5.98 -9.44
CA VAL A 291 -8.90 5.29 -9.87
C VAL A 291 -8.57 4.20 -10.89
N ASP A 292 -7.72 4.49 -11.89
CA ASP A 292 -7.25 3.49 -12.88
C ASP A 292 -6.60 2.29 -12.15
N THR A 293 -5.80 2.57 -11.12
CA THR A 293 -5.21 1.52 -10.27
C THR A 293 -6.27 0.69 -9.55
N LEU A 294 -7.22 1.34 -8.88
CA LEU A 294 -8.27 0.62 -8.14
C LEU A 294 -9.08 -0.29 -9.08
N GLU A 295 -9.33 0.12 -10.31
CA GLU A 295 -10.06 -0.65 -11.31
C GLU A 295 -9.37 -1.99 -11.65
N ILE A 296 -8.04 -2.06 -11.58
CA ILE A 296 -7.25 -3.26 -11.92
C ILE A 296 -6.78 -4.08 -10.72
N LEU A 297 -6.97 -3.59 -9.47
CA LEU A 297 -6.61 -4.38 -8.29
C LEU A 297 -7.62 -5.52 -8.04
N PRO A 298 -7.19 -6.71 -7.57
CA PRO A 298 -8.13 -7.76 -7.15
C PRO A 298 -9.14 -7.22 -6.12
N PRO A 299 -10.44 -7.60 -6.21
CA PRO A 299 -11.46 -7.14 -5.25
C PRO A 299 -11.14 -7.45 -3.79
N GLU A 300 -10.43 -8.54 -3.52
CA GLU A 300 -10.02 -8.98 -2.19
C GLU A 300 -8.84 -8.21 -1.61
N MET A 301 -8.03 -7.56 -2.44
CA MET A 301 -6.85 -6.81 -1.97
C MET A 301 -7.27 -5.61 -1.12
N ILE A 302 -6.67 -5.51 0.06
CA ILE A 302 -7.01 -4.46 1.02
C ILE A 302 -6.21 -3.19 0.71
N VAL A 303 -6.90 -2.09 0.47
CA VAL A 303 -6.28 -0.79 0.22
C VAL A 303 -6.03 -0.08 1.55
N HIS A 304 -4.79 -0.14 2.02
CA HIS A 304 -4.39 0.45 3.29
C HIS A 304 -4.36 1.98 3.22
N ARG A 305 -3.99 2.53 2.06
CA ARG A 305 -3.89 3.98 1.83
C ARG A 305 -3.90 4.29 0.33
N ILE A 306 -4.57 5.38 -0.04
CA ILE A 306 -4.60 5.92 -1.41
C ILE A 306 -4.09 7.36 -1.50
N THR A 307 -3.67 7.95 -0.39
CA THR A 307 -2.98 9.25 -0.32
C THR A 307 -2.29 9.39 1.02
N GLY A 308 -1.24 10.17 1.09
CA GLY A 308 -0.50 10.47 2.32
C GLY A 308 -0.47 11.96 2.62
N ASP A 309 -0.04 12.30 3.82
CA ASP A 309 0.23 13.67 4.22
C ASP A 309 1.74 13.91 4.20
N GLY A 310 2.19 14.98 3.58
CA GLY A 310 3.56 15.45 3.72
C GLY A 310 3.71 16.29 5.00
N PRO A 311 4.85 16.21 5.73
CA PRO A 311 5.07 17.03 6.92
C PRO A 311 5.07 18.52 6.54
N PRO A 312 4.14 19.34 7.09
CA PRO A 312 3.88 20.70 6.60
C PRO A 312 5.09 21.63 6.61
N ASP A 313 5.97 21.47 7.61
CA ASP A 313 7.10 22.38 7.85
C ASP A 313 8.25 22.18 6.85
N ILE A 314 8.35 20.98 6.28
CA ILE A 314 9.43 20.59 5.37
C ILE A 314 8.96 20.23 3.96
N LEU A 315 7.65 20.22 3.69
CA LEU A 315 7.11 19.92 2.36
C LEU A 315 7.44 21.05 1.37
N ILE A 316 8.01 20.70 0.23
CA ILE A 316 8.19 21.57 -0.93
C ILE A 316 7.03 21.38 -1.91
N GLY A 317 6.60 20.15 -2.14
CA GLY A 317 5.48 19.86 -3.04
C GLY A 317 5.17 18.36 -3.15
N PRO A 318 4.06 18.04 -3.82
CA PRO A 318 3.04 18.94 -4.34
C PRO A 318 2.14 19.53 -3.24
N MET A 319 1.88 20.83 -3.29
CA MET A 319 1.20 21.55 -2.19
C MET A 319 -0.28 21.18 -2.05
N TRP A 320 -0.95 20.71 -3.12
CA TRP A 320 -2.34 20.26 -3.07
C TRP A 320 -2.52 19.03 -2.16
N SER A 321 -1.49 18.21 -1.97
CA SER A 321 -1.54 17.02 -1.12
C SER A 321 -1.84 17.33 0.36
N ARG A 322 -1.61 18.58 0.81
CA ARG A 322 -1.99 19.03 2.16
C ARG A 322 -3.50 19.03 2.42
N LYS A 323 -4.29 18.97 1.36
CA LYS A 323 -5.75 18.96 1.42
C LYS A 323 -6.30 17.54 1.26
N LYS A 324 -5.87 16.65 2.12
CA LYS A 324 -6.17 15.21 2.06
C LYS A 324 -7.64 14.90 1.78
N TRP A 325 -8.57 15.61 2.42
CA TRP A 325 -9.99 15.36 2.23
C TRP A 325 -10.48 15.75 0.83
N GLU A 326 -9.91 16.79 0.21
CA GLU A 326 -10.22 17.13 -1.17
C GLU A 326 -9.77 16.02 -2.12
N VAL A 327 -8.58 15.44 -1.88
CA VAL A 327 -8.07 14.33 -2.68
C VAL A 327 -8.94 13.08 -2.53
N LEU A 328 -9.28 12.69 -1.30
CA LEU A 328 -10.13 11.52 -1.04
C LEU A 328 -11.53 11.68 -1.65
N ASN A 329 -12.12 12.86 -1.51
CA ASN A 329 -13.43 13.16 -2.09
C ASN A 329 -13.38 13.20 -3.62
N GLY A 330 -12.28 13.71 -4.20
CA GLY A 330 -12.03 13.71 -5.64
C GLY A 330 -11.97 12.29 -6.22
N ILE A 331 -11.24 11.38 -5.56
CA ILE A 331 -11.16 9.96 -5.96
C ILE A 331 -12.54 9.30 -5.90
N GLU A 332 -13.32 9.52 -4.83
CA GLU A 332 -14.68 8.99 -4.73
C GLU A 332 -15.63 9.56 -5.78
N ALA A 333 -15.54 10.86 -6.03
CA ALA A 333 -16.34 11.51 -7.06
C ALA A 333 -16.02 10.96 -8.45
N GLU A 334 -14.75 10.76 -8.75
CA GLU A 334 -14.29 10.19 -10.02
C GLU A 334 -14.75 8.74 -10.20
N MET A 335 -14.64 7.89 -9.15
CA MET A 335 -15.18 6.53 -9.18
C MET A 335 -16.70 6.50 -9.43
N LYS A 336 -17.43 7.44 -8.83
CA LYS A 336 -18.89 7.57 -9.07
C LYS A 336 -19.18 8.03 -10.49
N ARG A 337 -18.45 9.04 -10.99
CA ARG A 337 -18.59 9.59 -12.35
C ARG A 337 -18.38 8.50 -13.42
N ARG A 338 -17.37 7.64 -13.22
CA ARG A 338 -17.08 6.51 -14.12
C ARG A 338 -17.97 5.29 -13.89
N ASN A 339 -18.84 5.32 -12.90
CA ASN A 339 -19.57 4.14 -12.42
C ASN A 339 -18.67 2.91 -12.28
N THR A 340 -17.55 3.08 -11.56
CA THR A 340 -16.50 2.08 -11.41
C THR A 340 -16.27 1.68 -9.96
N TRP A 341 -15.54 0.57 -9.74
CA TRP A 341 -15.18 0.02 -8.44
C TRP A 341 -13.88 -0.77 -8.54
N GLN A 342 -13.29 -1.11 -7.40
CA GLN A 342 -12.10 -1.95 -7.35
C GLN A 342 -12.36 -3.30 -8.01
N GLY A 343 -11.45 -3.67 -8.90
CA GLY A 343 -11.49 -4.95 -9.60
C GLY A 343 -12.40 -5.01 -10.81
N LYS A 344 -13.04 -3.90 -11.21
CA LYS A 344 -13.91 -3.88 -12.40
C LYS A 344 -13.20 -4.34 -13.67
N PHE A 345 -11.90 -4.06 -13.77
CA PHE A 345 -11.05 -4.40 -14.91
C PHE A 345 -9.88 -5.32 -14.54
N PHE A 346 -9.94 -5.96 -13.37
CA PHE A 346 -8.94 -6.96 -12.98
C PHE A 346 -8.98 -8.16 -13.93
N ASP A 347 -7.85 -8.46 -14.56
CA ASP A 347 -7.66 -9.63 -15.41
C ASP A 347 -6.78 -10.66 -14.72
N PRO A 348 -7.32 -11.76 -14.18
CA PRO A 348 -6.51 -12.76 -13.48
C PRO A 348 -5.54 -13.53 -14.41
N ASN A 349 -5.66 -13.37 -15.73
CA ASN A 349 -4.81 -14.02 -16.72
C ASN A 349 -3.71 -13.09 -17.27
N TRP A 350 -3.57 -11.90 -16.70
CA TRP A 350 -2.51 -10.98 -17.14
C TRP A 350 -1.13 -11.62 -16.91
N VAL A 351 -0.27 -11.50 -17.91
CA VAL A 351 1.11 -11.98 -17.85
C VAL A 351 2.04 -10.78 -17.91
N PRO A 352 3.01 -10.67 -17.00
CA PRO A 352 3.95 -9.56 -17.02
C PRO A 352 4.76 -9.55 -18.32
N PRO A 353 5.05 -8.36 -18.90
CA PRO A 353 5.97 -8.23 -20.01
C PRO A 353 7.35 -8.82 -19.66
N LEU A 354 8.05 -9.37 -20.67
CA LEU A 354 9.38 -9.98 -20.48
C LEU A 354 10.46 -9.00 -19.99
N ASP A 355 10.23 -7.72 -20.15
CA ASP A 355 11.10 -6.62 -19.78
C ASP A 355 10.58 -5.81 -18.58
N LEU A 356 9.54 -6.31 -17.90
CA LEU A 356 9.03 -5.67 -16.69
C LEU A 356 10.15 -5.49 -15.68
N GLY A 357 10.35 -4.25 -15.26
CA GLY A 357 11.35 -3.89 -14.25
C GLY A 357 12.73 -3.53 -14.81
N LYS A 358 12.96 -3.60 -16.11
CA LYS A 358 14.23 -3.20 -16.76
C LYS A 358 14.31 -1.70 -17.03
#